data_18b421b84426e160872c0526199c2f9a
#
_entry.id   18b421b84426e160872c0526199c2f9a
#
_cell.length_a   1.000
_cell.length_b   1.000
_cell.length_c   1.000
_cell.angle_alpha   90.00
_cell.angle_beta   90.00
_cell.angle_gamma   90.00
#
_symmetry.space_group_name_H-M   'P 1'
#
loop_
_entity.id
_entity.type
_entity.pdbx_description
1 polymer ?
#
loop_
_entity_poly.entity_id
_entity_poly.type
_entity_poly.pdbx_seq_one_letter_code
_entity_poly.pdbx_strand_id
1 'polypeptide(L)'
;MAYTVNHTDVANKGSIIVEDNTINTQTSLQLPGRNTTAYGTAIAENFLHLLENFAFNTAPSNPVEGQLWYDTTPGVDQLIIYDGTNWVSASGLKKATTQPDANQSVVGDLWVDTDNQQLYLYTGSGWILVGPTFSDGLSTGAKPATIIGTDNVTYTVLIIEVQAKTVGIISTRAFTPKTTLEGFTTIKAGYNLSTSDITGAGVGKYYGTAEKAE
;
A
#
# COMPACT_ATOMS: atom_id res chain seq x y z
N MET A 1 -17.47 10.96 47.01
CA MET A 1 -18.44 9.93 46.53
C MET A 1 -18.09 9.69 45.05
N ALA A 2 -17.66 8.49 44.75
CA ALA A 2 -17.31 8.09 43.38
C ALA A 2 -18.46 8.34 42.38
N TYR A 3 -18.17 8.46 41.10
CA TYR A 3 -19.15 8.50 40.03
C TYR A 3 -18.82 7.50 38.92
N THR A 4 -19.81 7.16 38.12
CA THR A 4 -19.69 6.17 37.06
C THR A 4 -19.74 6.85 35.70
N VAL A 5 -18.82 6.47 34.82
CA VAL A 5 -18.79 6.85 33.41
C VAL A 5 -19.11 5.62 32.58
N ASN A 6 -20.12 5.72 31.74
CA ASN A 6 -20.57 4.62 30.91
C ASN A 6 -19.95 4.69 29.54
N HIS A 7 -19.47 3.55 29.03
CA HIS A 7 -19.20 3.42 27.61
C HIS A 7 -20.49 3.51 26.78
N THR A 8 -20.41 3.84 25.51
CA THR A 8 -21.57 3.86 24.59
C THR A 8 -22.25 2.49 24.54
N ASP A 9 -21.45 1.42 24.49
CA ASP A 9 -21.91 0.04 24.58
C ASP A 9 -21.62 -0.52 25.99
N VAL A 10 -22.45 -0.17 26.94
CA VAL A 10 -22.30 -0.61 28.33
C VAL A 10 -22.42 -2.12 28.45
N ALA A 11 -23.22 -2.78 27.62
CA ALA A 11 -23.47 -4.21 27.68
C ALA A 11 -22.19 -5.03 27.44
N ASN A 12 -21.35 -4.59 26.52
CA ASN A 12 -20.12 -5.29 26.16
C ASN A 12 -18.86 -4.67 26.80
N LYS A 13 -18.83 -3.34 26.98
CA LYS A 13 -17.65 -2.60 27.48
C LYS A 13 -17.72 -2.21 28.93
N GLY A 14 -18.91 -2.32 29.58
CA GLY A 14 -19.10 -1.99 30.98
C GLY A 14 -19.05 -0.49 31.27
N SER A 15 -18.66 -0.15 32.49
CA SER A 15 -18.58 1.23 33.00
C SER A 15 -17.31 1.42 33.81
N ILE A 16 -16.82 2.65 33.83
CA ILE A 16 -15.63 3.05 34.59
C ILE A 16 -16.06 3.76 35.86
N ILE A 17 -15.55 3.33 37.01
CA ILE A 17 -15.75 3.99 38.29
C ILE A 17 -14.61 4.97 38.52
N VAL A 18 -14.92 6.23 38.76
CA VAL A 18 -13.96 7.30 39.01
C VAL A 18 -14.08 7.73 40.47
N GLU A 19 -13.04 7.47 41.26
CA GLU A 19 -12.98 7.79 42.68
C GLU A 19 -12.68 9.28 42.91
N ASP A 20 -13.11 9.78 44.06
CA ASP A 20 -12.86 11.16 44.49
C ASP A 20 -11.34 11.39 44.68
N ASN A 21 -10.87 12.59 44.38
CA ASN A 21 -9.48 13.03 44.50
C ASN A 21 -8.46 12.21 43.67
N THR A 22 -8.90 11.49 42.64
CA THR A 22 -8.04 10.69 41.78
C THR A 22 -8.25 11.07 40.32
N ILE A 23 -7.26 10.71 39.48
CA ILE A 23 -7.43 10.70 38.03
C ILE A 23 -7.43 9.23 37.59
N ASN A 24 -8.52 8.78 36.99
CA ASN A 24 -8.64 7.44 36.45
C ASN A 24 -8.05 7.42 35.04
N THR A 25 -7.17 6.44 34.76
CA THR A 25 -6.45 6.27 33.48
C THR A 25 -6.71 4.90 32.85
N GLN A 26 -7.91 4.33 33.10
CA GLN A 26 -8.31 3.06 32.46
C GLN A 26 -8.57 3.18 30.95
N THR A 27 -8.63 4.38 30.43
CA THR A 27 -8.68 4.68 28.99
C THR A 27 -7.47 5.54 28.61
N SER A 28 -7.30 5.80 27.34
CA SER A 28 -6.29 6.74 26.84
C SER A 28 -6.52 8.19 27.28
N LEU A 29 -7.70 8.50 27.83
CA LEU A 29 -8.04 9.79 28.38
C LEU A 29 -7.94 9.77 29.91
N GLN A 30 -7.66 10.92 30.49
CA GLN A 30 -7.67 11.14 31.93
C GLN A 30 -9.09 11.47 32.41
N LEU A 31 -9.63 10.69 33.34
CA LEU A 31 -10.95 10.93 33.89
C LEU A 31 -10.78 11.45 35.35
N PRO A 32 -10.87 12.78 35.59
CA PRO A 32 -10.67 13.35 36.92
C PRO A 32 -11.86 13.10 37.80
N GLY A 33 -11.61 12.56 39.01
CA GLY A 33 -12.59 12.40 40.04
C GLY A 33 -13.01 13.75 40.68
N ARG A 34 -14.05 13.71 41.51
CA ARG A 34 -14.46 14.91 42.24
C ARG A 34 -13.33 15.41 43.13
N ASN A 35 -13.27 16.71 43.33
CA ASN A 35 -12.27 17.38 44.16
C ASN A 35 -10.79 17.11 43.74
N THR A 36 -10.54 16.59 42.55
CA THR A 36 -9.19 16.42 42.03
C THR A 36 -8.57 17.79 41.72
N THR A 37 -7.37 18.02 42.22
CA THR A 37 -6.58 19.22 41.82
C THR A 37 -6.17 19.11 40.37
N ALA A 38 -6.07 20.21 39.63
CA ALA A 38 -5.70 20.27 38.22
C ALA A 38 -6.66 19.54 37.25
N TYR A 39 -7.91 19.34 37.62
CA TYR A 39 -8.91 18.73 36.75
C TYR A 39 -9.07 19.49 35.41
N GLY A 40 -8.94 20.81 35.43
CA GLY A 40 -9.04 21.65 34.25
C GLY A 40 -7.94 21.36 33.21
N THR A 41 -6.71 21.11 33.68
CA THR A 41 -5.61 20.70 32.82
C THR A 41 -5.88 19.35 32.15
N ALA A 42 -6.28 18.34 32.94
CA ALA A 42 -6.61 17.03 32.46
C ALA A 42 -7.72 17.06 31.36
N ILE A 43 -8.77 17.86 31.61
CA ILE A 43 -9.84 18.01 30.60
C ILE A 43 -9.35 18.73 29.35
N ALA A 44 -8.56 19.80 29.50
CA ALA A 44 -8.03 20.54 28.35
C ALA A 44 -7.08 19.67 27.51
N GLU A 45 -6.20 18.91 28.13
CA GLU A 45 -5.33 17.93 27.46
C GLU A 45 -6.13 16.84 26.74
N ASN A 46 -7.17 16.30 27.37
CA ASN A 46 -8.06 15.34 26.72
C ASN A 46 -8.69 15.89 25.43
N PHE A 47 -9.13 17.17 25.43
CA PHE A 47 -9.67 17.79 24.22
C PHE A 47 -8.61 17.93 23.13
N LEU A 48 -7.37 18.25 23.49
CA LEU A 48 -6.28 18.30 22.52
C LEU A 48 -5.98 16.91 21.96
N HIS A 49 -5.87 15.89 22.81
CA HIS A 49 -5.67 14.51 22.37
C HIS A 49 -6.76 14.04 21.41
N LEU A 50 -8.02 14.38 21.68
CA LEU A 50 -9.12 14.06 20.77
C LEU A 50 -9.04 14.86 19.47
N LEU A 51 -8.70 16.16 19.53
CA LEU A 51 -8.58 17.02 18.35
C LEU A 51 -7.49 16.55 17.39
N GLU A 52 -6.34 16.13 17.93
CA GLU A 52 -5.21 15.63 17.15
C GLU A 52 -5.23 14.13 16.89
N ASN A 53 -6.31 13.43 17.29
CA ASN A 53 -6.43 11.97 17.23
C ASN A 53 -5.23 11.26 17.86
N PHE A 54 -4.80 11.70 19.04
CA PHE A 54 -3.64 11.15 19.76
C PHE A 54 -2.37 11.10 18.90
N ALA A 55 -2.12 12.12 18.08
CA ALA A 55 -1.01 12.15 17.14
C ALA A 55 0.35 11.99 17.83
N PHE A 56 0.97 10.83 17.68
CA PHE A 56 2.29 10.49 18.23
C PHE A 56 2.89 9.29 17.50
N ASN A 57 4.17 9.03 17.66
CA ASN A 57 4.86 7.86 17.11
C ASN A 57 4.76 6.59 17.96
N THR A 58 4.02 6.66 19.03
CA THR A 58 3.74 5.53 19.93
C THR A 58 2.25 5.46 20.18
N ALA A 59 1.68 4.27 20.06
CA ALA A 59 0.26 4.05 20.25
C ALA A 59 -0.22 4.50 21.64
N PRO A 60 -1.42 5.10 21.74
CA PRO A 60 -2.03 5.44 23.03
C PRO A 60 -2.14 4.21 23.93
N SER A 61 -1.83 4.38 25.22
CA SER A 61 -2.05 3.35 26.22
C SER A 61 -3.55 3.20 26.52
N ASN A 62 -3.97 1.98 26.91
CA ASN A 62 -5.35 1.66 27.28
C ASN A 62 -6.40 2.13 26.25
N PRO A 63 -6.25 1.80 24.96
CA PRO A 63 -7.17 2.24 23.94
C PRO A 63 -8.56 1.60 24.13
N VAL A 64 -9.58 2.30 23.66
CA VAL A 64 -10.95 1.80 23.60
C VAL A 64 -11.28 1.46 22.16
N GLU A 65 -11.95 0.33 21.91
CA GLU A 65 -12.43 -0.06 20.59
C GLU A 65 -13.16 1.09 19.88
N GLY A 66 -12.76 1.37 18.65
CA GLY A 66 -13.22 2.51 17.87
C GLY A 66 -12.39 3.78 18.06
N GLN A 67 -11.35 3.75 18.93
CA GLN A 67 -10.45 4.89 19.11
C GLN A 67 -9.59 5.11 17.87
N LEU A 68 -9.43 6.37 17.46
CA LEU A 68 -8.52 6.79 16.39
C LEU A 68 -7.15 7.14 16.98
N TRP A 69 -6.11 6.85 16.21
CA TRP A 69 -4.74 7.29 16.47
C TRP A 69 -4.07 7.69 15.13
N TYR A 70 -3.49 8.90 15.11
CA TYR A 70 -2.67 9.33 13.99
C TYR A 70 -1.21 8.97 14.28
N ASP A 71 -0.70 7.91 13.63
CA ASP A 71 0.69 7.47 13.77
C ASP A 71 1.61 8.41 13.00
N THR A 72 2.43 9.17 13.75
CA THR A 72 3.41 10.13 13.21
C THR A 72 4.79 9.50 12.98
N THR A 73 4.92 8.18 13.01
CA THR A 73 6.19 7.50 12.71
C THR A 73 6.65 7.90 11.30
N PRO A 74 7.90 8.39 11.14
CA PRO A 74 8.40 8.82 9.84
C PRO A 74 8.22 7.77 8.74
N GLY A 75 7.55 8.13 7.64
CA GLY A 75 7.23 7.24 6.53
C GLY A 75 5.96 6.43 6.69
N VAL A 76 5.30 6.48 7.86
CA VAL A 76 3.99 5.85 8.10
C VAL A 76 2.89 6.88 7.89
N ASP A 77 2.86 7.96 8.70
CA ASP A 77 1.94 9.12 8.59
C ASP A 77 0.52 8.71 8.20
N GLN A 78 -0.14 7.91 9.05
CA GLN A 78 -1.46 7.37 8.74
C GLN A 78 -2.42 7.41 9.93
N LEU A 79 -3.71 7.51 9.62
CA LEU A 79 -4.79 7.35 10.58
C LEU A 79 -5.13 5.87 10.72
N ILE A 80 -5.12 5.38 11.95
CA ILE A 80 -5.47 4.00 12.30
C ILE A 80 -6.55 3.95 13.37
N ILE A 81 -7.25 2.84 13.47
CA ILE A 81 -8.36 2.61 14.40
C ILE A 81 -8.10 1.37 15.23
N TYR A 82 -8.43 1.41 16.50
CA TYR A 82 -8.36 0.25 17.40
C TYR A 82 -9.63 -0.61 17.29
N ASP A 83 -9.50 -1.87 16.86
CA ASP A 83 -10.62 -2.80 16.66
C ASP A 83 -11.03 -3.57 17.94
N GLY A 84 -10.42 -3.23 19.08
CA GLY A 84 -10.59 -3.93 20.35
C GLY A 84 -9.44 -4.89 20.68
N THR A 85 -8.60 -5.21 19.70
CA THR A 85 -7.44 -6.12 19.82
C THR A 85 -6.19 -5.52 19.21
N ASN A 86 -6.31 -4.98 17.98
CA ASN A 86 -5.21 -4.47 17.19
C ASN A 86 -5.50 -3.06 16.66
N TRP A 87 -4.44 -2.34 16.31
CA TRP A 87 -4.52 -1.13 15.53
C TRP A 87 -4.52 -1.48 14.04
N VAL A 88 -5.59 -1.15 13.33
CA VAL A 88 -5.77 -1.42 11.89
C VAL A 88 -5.88 -0.13 11.10
N SER A 89 -5.53 -0.16 9.81
CA SER A 89 -5.63 1.03 8.96
C SER A 89 -7.07 1.50 8.82
N ALA A 90 -7.35 2.76 9.14
CA ALA A 90 -8.68 3.36 8.96
C ALA A 90 -9.03 3.56 7.47
N SER A 91 -8.05 3.61 6.58
CA SER A 91 -8.24 3.80 5.14
C SER A 91 -8.31 2.50 4.35
N GLY A 92 -7.96 1.36 4.96
CA GLY A 92 -7.78 0.09 4.25
C GLY A 92 -6.58 0.09 3.29
N LEU A 93 -5.77 1.16 3.27
CA LEU A 93 -4.57 1.26 2.44
C LEU A 93 -3.33 1.23 3.32
N LYS A 94 -2.41 0.31 3.02
CA LYS A 94 -1.12 0.17 3.69
C LYS A 94 0.01 0.43 2.71
N LYS A 95 1.07 1.12 3.17
CA LYS A 95 2.30 1.33 2.41
C LYS A 95 3.43 0.67 3.18
N ALA A 96 4.13 -0.26 2.58
CA ALA A 96 5.25 -0.95 3.21
C ALA A 96 6.17 -1.58 2.16
N THR A 97 7.44 -1.76 2.51
CA THR A 97 8.43 -2.51 1.72
C THR A 97 8.30 -4.02 1.93
N THR A 98 7.60 -4.43 2.99
CA THR A 98 7.37 -5.83 3.33
C THR A 98 5.88 -6.08 3.51
N GLN A 99 5.47 -7.33 3.30
CA GLN A 99 4.08 -7.74 3.44
C GLN A 99 3.55 -7.41 4.84
N PRO A 100 2.44 -6.66 4.96
CA PRO A 100 1.81 -6.35 6.24
C PRO A 100 1.32 -7.60 6.97
N ASP A 101 1.34 -7.53 8.32
CA ASP A 101 0.85 -8.62 9.16
C ASP A 101 -0.65 -8.87 8.93
N ALA A 102 -1.01 -10.15 8.83
CA ALA A 102 -2.39 -10.59 8.68
C ALA A 102 -3.29 -10.16 9.86
N ASN A 103 -2.73 -10.12 11.09
CA ASN A 103 -3.47 -9.72 12.29
C ASN A 103 -3.84 -8.23 12.30
N GLN A 104 -3.16 -7.44 11.49
CA GLN A 104 -3.41 -6.00 11.32
C GLN A 104 -4.12 -5.70 10.00
N SER A 105 -4.66 -6.72 9.34
CA SER A 105 -5.26 -6.59 8.02
C SER A 105 -6.70 -7.08 8.01
N VAL A 106 -7.56 -6.34 7.34
CA VAL A 106 -8.99 -6.66 7.17
C VAL A 106 -9.23 -7.04 5.72
N VAL A 107 -10.14 -8.00 5.48
CA VAL A 107 -10.52 -8.40 4.10
C VAL A 107 -10.92 -7.17 3.28
N GLY A 108 -10.28 -7.00 2.14
CA GLY A 108 -10.46 -5.83 1.28
C GLY A 108 -9.36 -4.76 1.44
N ASP A 109 -8.47 -4.89 2.42
CA ASP A 109 -7.32 -3.98 2.54
C ASP A 109 -6.43 -4.05 1.30
N LEU A 110 -5.88 -2.90 0.94
CA LEU A 110 -4.90 -2.77 -0.13
C LEU A 110 -3.50 -2.54 0.47
N TRP A 111 -2.50 -3.15 -0.14
CA TRP A 111 -1.10 -2.91 0.20
C TRP A 111 -0.34 -2.45 -1.04
N VAL A 112 0.28 -1.28 -0.92
CA VAL A 112 1.25 -0.78 -1.89
C VAL A 112 2.63 -1.24 -1.45
N ASP A 113 3.18 -2.21 -2.15
CA ASP A 113 4.58 -2.60 -2.02
C ASP A 113 5.44 -1.52 -2.68
N THR A 114 6.14 -0.75 -1.85
CA THR A 114 6.92 0.40 -2.33
C THR A 114 8.27 0.01 -2.93
N ASP A 115 8.78 -1.19 -2.63
CA ASP A 115 10.02 -1.71 -3.23
C ASP A 115 9.77 -2.18 -4.67
N ASN A 116 8.71 -2.97 -4.85
CA ASN A 116 8.40 -3.55 -6.16
C ASN A 116 7.38 -2.72 -6.96
N GLN A 117 6.86 -1.62 -6.38
CA GLN A 117 5.82 -0.76 -6.99
C GLN A 117 4.58 -1.55 -7.41
N GLN A 118 4.12 -2.44 -6.53
CA GLN A 118 3.00 -3.35 -6.77
C GLN A 118 1.85 -3.10 -5.81
N LEU A 119 0.65 -3.43 -6.25
CA LEU A 119 -0.57 -3.34 -5.47
C LEU A 119 -1.07 -4.76 -5.14
N TYR A 120 -1.39 -5.00 -3.88
CA TYR A 120 -1.96 -6.25 -3.38
C TYR A 120 -3.31 -6.01 -2.70
N LEU A 121 -4.17 -7.02 -2.74
CA LEU A 121 -5.45 -7.09 -2.05
C LEU A 121 -5.40 -8.19 -0.99
N TYR A 122 -5.84 -7.89 0.23
CA TYR A 122 -5.96 -8.89 1.30
C TYR A 122 -7.28 -9.65 1.20
N THR A 123 -7.21 -10.98 1.15
CA THR A 123 -8.36 -11.87 0.97
C THR A 123 -8.88 -12.49 2.27
N GLY A 124 -8.23 -12.19 3.42
CA GLY A 124 -8.48 -12.86 4.69
C GLY A 124 -7.59 -14.08 4.93
N SER A 125 -7.01 -14.66 3.88
CA SER A 125 -6.05 -15.77 3.98
C SER A 125 -4.66 -15.41 3.49
N GLY A 126 -4.53 -14.29 2.78
CA GLY A 126 -3.26 -13.81 2.24
C GLY A 126 -3.44 -12.62 1.31
N TRP A 127 -2.32 -12.07 0.89
CA TRP A 127 -2.24 -10.96 -0.06
C TRP A 127 -2.12 -11.52 -1.48
N ILE A 128 -3.02 -11.09 -2.36
CA ILE A 128 -2.97 -11.42 -3.79
C ILE A 128 -2.58 -10.19 -4.60
N LEU A 129 -1.71 -10.37 -5.57
CA LEU A 129 -1.26 -9.31 -6.46
C LEU A 129 -2.43 -8.82 -7.35
N VAL A 130 -2.61 -7.51 -7.41
CA VAL A 130 -3.56 -6.85 -8.32
C VAL A 130 -2.76 -6.28 -9.49
N GLY A 131 -2.73 -7.02 -10.58
CA GLY A 131 -2.02 -6.62 -11.80
C GLY A 131 -1.06 -7.68 -12.34
N PRO A 132 -0.20 -7.34 -13.31
CA PRO A 132 0.76 -8.28 -13.86
C PRO A 132 1.80 -8.66 -12.80
N THR A 133 2.15 -9.94 -12.77
CA THR A 133 3.12 -10.50 -11.83
C THR A 133 4.51 -9.93 -12.07
N PHE A 134 5.11 -9.46 -10.99
CA PHE A 134 6.56 -9.29 -10.90
C PHE A 134 7.16 -10.54 -10.24
N SER A 135 8.12 -11.16 -10.89
CA SER A 135 8.90 -12.23 -10.28
C SER A 135 10.30 -11.68 -10.01
N ASP A 136 10.70 -11.66 -8.74
CA ASP A 136 12.02 -11.21 -8.28
C ASP A 136 12.46 -9.82 -8.80
N GLY A 137 11.53 -8.86 -8.79
CA GLY A 137 11.79 -7.51 -9.31
C GLY A 137 11.84 -7.40 -10.84
N LEU A 138 11.54 -8.47 -11.55
CA LEU A 138 11.55 -8.50 -13.02
C LEU A 138 10.13 -8.33 -13.57
N SER A 139 9.93 -7.33 -14.42
CA SER A 139 8.62 -7.05 -15.02
C SER A 139 8.19 -8.14 -15.98
N THR A 140 6.92 -8.58 -15.84
CA THR A 140 6.26 -9.48 -16.79
C THR A 140 4.92 -8.89 -17.15
N GLY A 141 4.65 -8.69 -18.44
CA GLY A 141 3.39 -8.11 -18.91
C GLY A 141 3.59 -7.07 -20.01
N ALA A 142 2.50 -6.42 -20.38
CA ALA A 142 2.50 -5.34 -21.36
C ALA A 142 2.53 -3.98 -20.64
N LYS A 143 3.43 -3.10 -21.05
CA LYS A 143 3.54 -1.74 -20.52
C LYS A 143 3.79 -0.71 -21.62
N PRO A 144 3.26 0.52 -21.49
CA PRO A 144 3.62 1.60 -22.39
C PRO A 144 5.08 2.00 -22.18
N ALA A 145 5.75 2.33 -23.27
CA ALA A 145 7.13 2.81 -23.26
C ALA A 145 7.35 3.84 -24.36
N THR A 146 8.47 4.58 -24.25
CA THR A 146 8.92 5.49 -25.29
C THR A 146 10.30 5.05 -25.79
N ILE A 147 10.50 5.02 -27.10
CA ILE A 147 11.77 4.68 -27.74
C ILE A 147 12.15 5.84 -28.66
N ILE A 148 13.39 6.29 -28.57
CA ILE A 148 13.92 7.33 -29.45
C ILE A 148 14.44 6.65 -30.72
N GLY A 149 13.98 7.11 -31.88
CA GLY A 149 14.47 6.67 -33.18
C GLY A 149 15.80 7.30 -33.57
N THR A 150 16.45 6.73 -34.59
CA THR A 150 17.69 7.31 -35.20
C THR A 150 17.44 8.68 -35.82
N ASP A 151 16.19 9.03 -36.09
CA ASP A 151 15.72 10.34 -36.55
C ASP A 151 15.53 11.34 -35.38
N ASN A 152 15.88 10.97 -34.14
CA ASN A 152 15.68 11.71 -32.90
C ASN A 152 14.21 11.98 -32.54
N VAL A 153 13.27 11.29 -33.17
CA VAL A 153 11.83 11.34 -32.79
C VAL A 153 11.57 10.34 -31.69
N THR A 154 10.71 10.74 -30.72
CA THR A 154 10.25 9.84 -29.66
C THR A 154 9.00 9.11 -30.11
N TYR A 155 9.03 7.79 -30.08
CA TYR A 155 7.93 6.90 -30.44
C TYR A 155 7.32 6.28 -29.19
N THR A 156 6.02 6.41 -29.04
CA THR A 156 5.27 5.69 -28.00
C THR A 156 4.92 4.30 -28.52
N VAL A 157 5.26 3.29 -27.76
CA VAL A 157 5.05 1.88 -28.09
C VAL A 157 4.45 1.13 -26.90
N LEU A 158 3.87 -0.03 -27.16
CA LEU A 158 3.55 -1.00 -26.12
C LEU A 158 4.61 -2.09 -26.17
N ILE A 159 5.38 -2.24 -25.09
CA ILE A 159 6.33 -3.34 -24.97
C ILE A 159 5.72 -4.49 -24.17
N ILE A 160 6.06 -5.71 -24.56
CA ILE A 160 5.67 -6.94 -23.86
C ILE A 160 6.96 -7.54 -23.31
N GLU A 161 7.00 -7.72 -22.00
CA GLU A 161 8.16 -8.27 -21.29
C GLU A 161 7.81 -9.58 -20.60
N VAL A 162 8.80 -10.45 -20.51
CA VAL A 162 8.80 -11.64 -19.68
C VAL A 162 10.10 -11.65 -18.89
N GLN A 163 10.01 -11.57 -17.55
CA GLN A 163 11.15 -11.48 -16.65
C GLN A 163 12.13 -10.36 -17.06
N ALA A 164 11.59 -9.15 -17.27
CA ALA A 164 12.29 -7.94 -17.71
C ALA A 164 12.97 -8.04 -19.09
N LYS A 165 12.79 -9.13 -19.84
CA LYS A 165 13.23 -9.22 -21.23
C LYS A 165 12.12 -8.82 -22.17
N THR A 166 12.36 -7.88 -23.06
CA THR A 166 11.40 -7.47 -24.09
C THR A 166 11.26 -8.57 -25.13
N VAL A 167 10.10 -9.18 -25.19
CA VAL A 167 9.76 -10.28 -26.12
C VAL A 167 8.94 -9.80 -27.31
N GLY A 168 8.27 -8.65 -27.17
CA GLY A 168 7.45 -8.07 -28.24
C GLY A 168 7.33 -6.56 -28.11
N ILE A 169 7.12 -5.89 -29.24
CA ILE A 169 6.86 -4.45 -29.32
C ILE A 169 5.72 -4.21 -30.30
N ILE A 170 4.69 -3.46 -29.88
CA ILE A 170 3.63 -3.00 -30.75
C ILE A 170 3.83 -1.51 -31.01
N SER A 171 3.93 -1.13 -32.27
CA SER A 171 4.11 0.26 -32.71
C SER A 171 3.10 0.65 -33.77
N THR A 172 2.67 1.90 -33.77
CA THR A 172 1.83 2.46 -34.86
C THR A 172 2.63 2.98 -36.04
N ARG A 173 3.96 3.11 -35.88
CA ARG A 173 4.88 3.63 -36.90
C ARG A 173 6.13 2.77 -36.99
N ALA A 174 6.73 2.75 -38.19
CA ALA A 174 8.02 2.11 -38.40
C ALA A 174 9.16 3.09 -38.04
N PHE A 175 10.19 2.60 -37.35
CA PHE A 175 11.41 3.35 -37.04
C PHE A 175 12.55 2.41 -36.64
N THR A 176 13.78 2.93 -36.66
CA THR A 176 14.95 2.24 -36.13
C THR A 176 15.32 2.83 -34.80
N PRO A 177 15.42 2.02 -33.72
CA PRO A 177 15.81 2.52 -32.40
C PRO A 177 17.23 3.14 -32.45
N LYS A 178 17.39 4.28 -31.78
CA LYS A 178 18.71 4.96 -31.67
C LYS A 178 19.65 4.20 -30.72
N THR A 179 19.10 3.64 -29.67
CA THR A 179 19.83 2.76 -28.75
C THR A 179 19.49 1.32 -29.10
N THR A 180 20.52 0.48 -29.19
CA THR A 180 20.35 -0.94 -29.53
C THR A 180 19.38 -1.60 -28.53
N LEU A 181 18.31 -2.20 -29.05
CA LEU A 181 17.39 -3.03 -28.32
C LEU A 181 17.65 -4.48 -28.71
N GLU A 182 17.93 -5.31 -27.72
CA GLU A 182 18.19 -6.73 -27.94
C GLU A 182 17.00 -7.39 -28.65
N GLY A 183 17.25 -8.01 -29.78
CA GLY A 183 16.24 -8.67 -30.61
C GLY A 183 15.41 -7.77 -31.51
N PHE A 184 15.67 -6.44 -31.53
CA PHE A 184 14.94 -5.49 -32.39
C PHE A 184 15.89 -4.53 -33.10
N THR A 185 16.25 -4.83 -34.33
CA THR A 185 17.08 -3.95 -35.17
C THR A 185 16.26 -2.83 -35.80
N THR A 186 15.05 -3.12 -36.23
CA THR A 186 14.08 -2.18 -36.79
C THR A 186 12.69 -2.55 -36.26
N ILE A 187 11.92 -1.55 -35.87
CA ILE A 187 10.54 -1.73 -35.45
C ILE A 187 9.64 -1.32 -36.60
N LYS A 188 8.74 -2.22 -37.03
CA LYS A 188 7.71 -1.98 -38.02
C LYS A 188 6.39 -1.53 -37.36
N ALA A 189 5.52 -0.91 -38.14
CA ALA A 189 4.14 -0.68 -37.68
C ALA A 189 3.43 -2.02 -37.48
N GLY A 190 2.76 -2.20 -36.33
CA GLY A 190 2.13 -3.46 -35.94
C GLY A 190 2.93 -4.21 -34.88
N TYR A 191 2.83 -5.53 -34.89
CA TYR A 191 3.51 -6.44 -33.96
C TYR A 191 4.94 -6.73 -34.39
N ASN A 192 5.88 -6.59 -33.46
CA ASN A 192 7.27 -6.98 -33.64
C ASN A 192 7.64 -7.98 -32.57
N LEU A 193 8.16 -9.13 -32.93
CA LEU A 193 8.64 -10.14 -31.97
C LEU A 193 10.15 -10.10 -31.91
N SER A 194 10.71 -10.35 -30.72
CA SER A 194 12.16 -10.41 -30.55
C SER A 194 12.77 -11.54 -31.38
N THR A 195 13.90 -11.25 -32.02
CA THR A 195 14.71 -12.26 -32.70
C THR A 195 15.78 -12.88 -31.81
N SER A 196 15.92 -12.38 -30.57
CA SER A 196 16.85 -12.92 -29.57
C SER A 196 16.26 -14.10 -28.82
N ASP A 197 17.12 -15.06 -28.45
CA ASP A 197 16.75 -16.15 -27.56
C ASP A 197 16.36 -15.63 -26.19
N ILE A 198 15.11 -15.86 -25.80
CA ILE A 198 14.58 -15.42 -24.51
C ILE A 198 15.04 -16.35 -23.37
N THR A 199 15.41 -17.57 -23.67
CA THR A 199 15.69 -18.61 -22.67
C THR A 199 17.14 -18.69 -22.24
N GLY A 200 18.06 -18.00 -22.88
CA GLY A 200 19.50 -18.11 -22.59
C GLY A 200 20.09 -19.53 -22.77
N ALA A 201 19.30 -20.48 -23.25
CA ALA A 201 19.64 -21.90 -23.39
C ALA A 201 19.54 -22.41 -24.82
N GLY A 202 19.41 -21.55 -25.82
CA GLY A 202 19.53 -21.90 -27.23
C GLY A 202 18.40 -22.77 -27.79
N VAL A 203 17.21 -22.78 -27.20
CA VAL A 203 16.09 -23.58 -27.69
C VAL A 203 14.79 -22.81 -27.70
N GLY A 204 14.64 -21.95 -28.67
CA GLY A 204 13.38 -21.25 -28.93
C GLY A 204 13.49 -20.31 -30.09
N LYS A 205 13.30 -20.80 -31.29
CA LYS A 205 13.15 -19.93 -32.46
C LYS A 205 11.74 -19.37 -32.45
N TYR A 206 11.62 -18.07 -32.21
CA TYR A 206 10.36 -17.37 -32.48
C TYR A 206 10.21 -17.14 -33.96
N TYR A 207 9.26 -17.83 -34.56
CA TYR A 207 8.83 -17.60 -35.93
C TYR A 207 7.82 -16.46 -35.93
N GLY A 208 8.15 -15.34 -36.53
CA GLY A 208 7.19 -14.29 -36.64
C GLY A 208 7.65 -13.04 -37.36
N THR A 209 7.85 -13.10 -38.64
CA THR A 209 7.30 -12.06 -39.48
C THR A 209 6.01 -12.62 -40.04
N ALA A 210 4.86 -12.07 -39.62
CA ALA A 210 3.64 -12.24 -40.37
C ALA A 210 3.85 -11.49 -41.68
N GLU A 211 4.46 -12.13 -42.64
CA GLU A 211 4.33 -11.68 -44.02
C GLU A 211 2.89 -11.90 -44.42
N LYS A 212 2.22 -10.82 -44.81
CA LYS A 212 0.92 -10.87 -45.44
C LYS A 212 1.05 -11.82 -46.63
N ALA A 213 0.40 -12.99 -46.55
CA ALA A 213 0.22 -13.82 -47.73
C ALA A 213 -0.54 -12.99 -48.77
N GLU A 214 0.06 -12.75 -49.92
CA GLU A 214 -0.60 -12.16 -51.07
C GLU A 214 -1.64 -13.13 -51.66
#